data_9f2f8537d5ff8e0e7d9c1d75a264ac60
#
_entry.id   9f2f8537d5ff8e0e7d9c1d75a264ac60
#
_cell.length_a   1.000
_cell.length_b   1.000
_cell.length_c   1.000
_cell.angle_alpha   90.00
_cell.angle_beta   90.00
_cell.angle_gamma   90.00
#
_symmetry.space_group_name_H-M   'P 1'
#
loop_
_entity.id
_entity.type
_entity.pdbx_description
1 polymer ?
#
loop_
_entity_poly.entity_id
_entity_poly.type
_entity_poly.pdbx_seq_one_letter_code
_entity_poly.pdbx_strand_id
1 'polypeptide(L)'
;MSHTALHELGAHELLAGYRARTFSPLDVAQAVLAQIERWEPHIAATWLLRPELALAQARTSEARWARGEPCGALDGVPITVKENIATAGDPVPLGTRAVALAPAAADAPPAARVREAGAVIVAKTTMPDYGMLSSGLSTFHAISRNPWDVSRTPGGSSAGAGAAAAAGYGPLHLGTDIGGSIRLPAAWCGIVGLKPSLGRVPIDPPYMGRAAGPMTRDVADAALLMQVLSRPDARDSMALPPQAIDWSLAWRADKPLKGVRIGLLLEAGCGLVVEPAIRVAVEHAAHLFEAQGAVVTPMPPFMTPELLAGLDHFWRMRSMLDLDALAPAARDSVLPVIREWAESARGMSGADVFRAYAATHATRVATNAAMQAFDYVISPVSPNAPAPFDWPSPTNDPLRGLEHIGFTVPFNIGEQPAISVNCGYMDSPGTPGAALPIGLQIAGQRFDDLGVLQMARAFEQLRGPQRAWPAVPGKA
;
A
#
# COMPACT_ATOMS: atom_id res chain seq x y z
N MET A 1 -0.79 14.54 -31.73
CA MET A 1 -0.30 13.77 -30.56
C MET A 1 -0.99 14.36 -29.35
N SER A 2 -1.79 13.60 -28.63
CA SER A 2 -2.41 14.08 -27.37
C SER A 2 -1.25 14.31 -26.40
N HIS A 3 -1.04 15.54 -25.95
CA HIS A 3 -0.06 15.83 -24.90
C HIS A 3 -0.56 15.18 -23.60
N THR A 4 0.14 14.16 -23.12
CA THR A 4 -0.11 13.59 -21.79
C THR A 4 0.02 14.71 -20.74
N ALA A 5 -0.97 14.84 -19.87
CA ALA A 5 -0.95 15.89 -18.84
C ALA A 5 0.18 15.62 -17.83
N LEU A 6 0.88 16.66 -17.35
CA LEU A 6 2.06 16.51 -16.49
C LEU A 6 1.80 15.70 -15.21
N HIS A 7 0.58 15.75 -14.67
CA HIS A 7 0.20 14.97 -13.49
C HIS A 7 -0.02 13.45 -13.77
N GLU A 8 -0.03 13.06 -15.04
CA GLU A 8 -0.17 11.65 -15.47
C GLU A 8 1.19 10.98 -15.71
N LEU A 9 2.27 11.76 -15.83
CA LEU A 9 3.61 11.24 -16.08
C LEU A 9 4.18 10.47 -14.87
N GLY A 10 4.88 9.37 -15.16
CA GLY A 10 5.65 8.62 -14.16
C GLY A 10 6.89 9.39 -13.69
N ALA A 11 7.47 8.97 -12.57
CA ALA A 11 8.63 9.65 -11.98
C ALA A 11 9.84 9.65 -12.94
N HIS A 12 10.06 8.54 -13.64
CA HIS A 12 11.14 8.46 -14.65
C HIS A 12 10.93 9.45 -15.79
N GLU A 13 9.69 9.62 -16.28
CA GLU A 13 9.36 10.57 -17.33
C GLU A 13 9.53 12.02 -16.86
N LEU A 14 9.12 12.31 -15.61
CA LEU A 14 9.32 13.62 -14.99
C LEU A 14 10.81 13.96 -14.90
N LEU A 15 11.63 13.06 -14.38
CA LEU A 15 13.08 13.26 -14.26
C LEU A 15 13.76 13.44 -15.64
N ALA A 16 13.31 12.70 -16.66
CA ALA A 16 13.78 12.88 -18.02
C ALA A 16 13.40 14.26 -18.58
N GLY A 17 12.16 14.71 -18.35
CA GLY A 17 11.67 16.03 -18.75
C GLY A 17 12.43 17.17 -18.07
N TYR A 18 12.73 17.07 -16.76
CA TYR A 18 13.54 18.04 -16.02
C TYR A 18 14.97 18.15 -16.59
N ARG A 19 15.59 16.99 -16.87
CA ARG A 19 16.92 16.94 -17.49
C ARG A 19 16.93 17.55 -18.88
N ALA A 20 15.91 17.28 -19.68
CA ALA A 20 15.75 17.82 -21.02
C ALA A 20 15.22 19.27 -21.02
N ARG A 21 14.80 19.81 -19.87
CA ARG A 21 14.19 21.15 -19.72
C ARG A 21 12.94 21.34 -20.58
N THR A 22 12.14 20.28 -20.79
CA THR A 22 10.88 20.36 -21.53
C THR A 22 9.76 20.93 -20.68
N PHE A 23 9.86 20.76 -19.37
CA PHE A 23 9.04 21.37 -18.32
C PHE A 23 9.85 21.36 -17.01
N SER A 24 9.38 22.10 -16.01
CA SER A 24 10.08 22.27 -14.74
C SER A 24 9.37 21.52 -13.59
N PRO A 25 10.06 21.27 -12.45
CA PRO A 25 9.42 20.81 -11.23
C PRO A 25 8.27 21.72 -10.77
N LEU A 26 8.34 23.04 -11.02
CA LEU A 26 7.26 23.97 -10.69
C LEU A 26 6.03 23.72 -11.55
N ASP A 27 6.18 23.51 -12.87
CA ASP A 27 5.06 23.22 -13.77
C ASP A 27 4.34 21.92 -13.34
N VAL A 28 5.12 20.90 -12.97
CA VAL A 28 4.56 19.60 -12.50
C VAL A 28 3.85 19.77 -11.16
N ALA A 29 4.43 20.48 -10.20
CA ALA A 29 3.80 20.72 -8.90
C ALA A 29 2.46 21.48 -9.06
N GLN A 30 2.40 22.48 -9.94
CA GLN A 30 1.16 23.21 -10.27
C GLN A 30 0.12 22.28 -10.90
N ALA A 31 0.51 21.42 -11.85
CA ALA A 31 -0.40 20.47 -12.50
C ALA A 31 -0.97 19.45 -11.49
N VAL A 32 -0.13 18.95 -10.57
CA VAL A 32 -0.54 18.01 -9.51
C VAL A 32 -1.49 18.70 -8.52
N LEU A 33 -1.19 19.92 -8.07
CA LEU A 33 -2.07 20.67 -7.17
C LEU A 33 -3.44 20.95 -7.81
N ALA A 34 -3.47 21.34 -9.08
CA ALA A 34 -4.72 21.52 -9.83
C ALA A 34 -5.52 20.21 -9.95
N GLN A 35 -4.85 19.06 -10.11
CA GLN A 35 -5.50 17.76 -10.13
C GLN A 35 -6.07 17.38 -8.75
N ILE A 36 -5.36 17.66 -7.68
CA ILE A 36 -5.84 17.50 -6.29
C ILE A 36 -7.12 18.32 -6.09
N GLU A 37 -7.12 19.60 -6.45
CA GLU A 37 -8.27 20.49 -6.31
C GLU A 37 -9.52 19.95 -7.04
N ARG A 38 -9.33 19.33 -8.20
CA ARG A 38 -10.44 18.74 -8.98
C ARG A 38 -11.02 17.48 -8.34
N TRP A 39 -10.19 16.63 -7.77
CA TRP A 39 -10.61 15.31 -7.27
C TRP A 39 -10.96 15.29 -5.78
N GLU A 40 -10.32 16.10 -4.95
CA GLU A 40 -10.45 16.05 -3.50
C GLU A 40 -11.91 16.16 -2.99
N PRO A 41 -12.79 16.97 -3.59
CA PRO A 41 -14.20 17.01 -3.21
C PRO A 41 -14.96 15.67 -3.39
N HIS A 42 -14.45 14.77 -4.22
CA HIS A 42 -15.05 13.49 -4.54
C HIS A 42 -14.49 12.32 -3.75
N ILE A 43 -13.18 12.36 -3.41
CA ILE A 43 -12.48 11.20 -2.88
C ILE A 43 -11.85 11.38 -1.49
N ALA A 44 -11.72 12.60 -1.00
CA ALA A 44 -11.16 12.92 0.32
C ALA A 44 -9.87 12.13 0.63
N ALA A 45 -8.89 12.21 -0.26
CA ALA A 45 -7.67 11.41 -0.17
C ALA A 45 -6.59 12.06 0.71
N THR A 46 -6.67 13.39 0.93
CA THR A 46 -5.66 14.16 1.67
C THR A 46 -6.26 14.81 2.91
N TRP A 47 -5.44 15.10 3.90
CA TRP A 47 -5.86 15.86 5.07
C TRP A 47 -4.96 17.08 5.35
N LEU A 48 -3.69 17.00 4.98
CA LEU A 48 -2.74 18.12 5.15
C LEU A 48 -2.13 18.45 3.80
N LEU A 49 -2.77 19.39 3.12
CA LEU A 49 -2.31 19.96 1.85
C LEU A 49 -1.68 21.31 2.14
N ARG A 50 -0.43 21.53 1.65
CA ARG A 50 0.32 22.79 1.82
C ARG A 50 0.85 23.29 0.47
N PRO A 51 -0.01 23.88 -0.37
CA PRO A 51 0.35 24.27 -1.74
C PRO A 51 1.55 25.21 -1.80
N GLU A 52 1.63 26.21 -0.91
CA GLU A 52 2.71 27.20 -0.89
C GLU A 52 4.06 26.54 -0.59
N LEU A 53 4.08 25.58 0.37
CA LEU A 53 5.30 24.86 0.73
C LEU A 53 5.74 23.95 -0.42
N ALA A 54 4.81 23.23 -1.03
CA ALA A 54 5.09 22.37 -2.18
C ALA A 54 5.65 23.17 -3.37
N LEU A 55 5.04 24.32 -3.68
CA LEU A 55 5.53 25.21 -4.73
C LEU A 55 6.89 25.82 -4.40
N ALA A 56 7.17 26.15 -3.13
CA ALA A 56 8.50 26.65 -2.71
C ALA A 56 9.57 25.56 -2.88
N GLN A 57 9.28 24.31 -2.49
CA GLN A 57 10.16 23.16 -2.72
C GLN A 57 10.41 22.92 -4.22
N ALA A 58 9.35 22.99 -5.03
CA ALA A 58 9.44 22.83 -6.47
C ALA A 58 10.31 23.91 -7.15
N ARG A 59 10.16 25.21 -6.76
CA ARG A 59 11.03 26.29 -7.25
C ARG A 59 12.49 26.05 -6.87
N THR A 60 12.75 25.57 -5.65
CA THR A 60 14.11 25.25 -5.20
C THR A 60 14.72 24.12 -6.05
N SER A 61 13.93 23.10 -6.37
CA SER A 61 14.34 22.01 -7.28
C SER A 61 14.57 22.53 -8.70
N GLU A 62 13.65 23.32 -9.25
CA GLU A 62 13.80 23.95 -10.57
C GLU A 62 15.13 24.72 -10.70
N ALA A 63 15.49 25.50 -9.67
CA ALA A 63 16.77 26.21 -9.65
C ALA A 63 17.98 25.27 -9.64
N ARG A 64 17.90 24.10 -8.99
CA ARG A 64 18.95 23.06 -9.07
C ARG A 64 19.05 22.46 -10.47
N TRP A 65 17.93 22.05 -11.07
CA TRP A 65 17.91 21.53 -12.43
C TRP A 65 18.42 22.53 -13.47
N ALA A 66 18.10 23.82 -13.31
CA ALA A 66 18.62 24.87 -14.19
C ALA A 66 20.16 24.96 -14.15
N ARG A 67 20.79 24.66 -13.01
CA ARG A 67 22.26 24.60 -12.88
C ARG A 67 22.86 23.25 -13.24
N GLY A 68 22.03 22.20 -13.48
CA GLY A 68 22.49 20.83 -13.70
C GLY A 68 22.95 20.11 -12.43
N GLU A 69 22.47 20.55 -11.26
CA GLU A 69 22.87 20.08 -9.91
C GLU A 69 21.69 19.49 -9.15
N PRO A 70 20.98 18.44 -9.63
CA PRO A 70 19.93 17.81 -8.86
C PRO A 70 20.49 17.21 -7.56
N CYS A 71 19.78 17.36 -6.45
CA CYS A 71 20.28 16.92 -5.13
C CYS A 71 20.11 15.44 -4.84
N GLY A 72 19.31 14.70 -5.63
CA GLY A 72 19.06 13.30 -5.43
C GLY A 72 18.18 12.66 -6.50
N ALA A 73 17.90 11.37 -6.32
CA ALA A 73 17.20 10.56 -7.31
C ALA A 73 15.72 10.95 -7.51
N LEU A 74 15.13 11.71 -6.59
CA LEU A 74 13.73 12.15 -6.66
C LEU A 74 13.59 13.67 -6.73
N ASP A 75 14.66 14.39 -7.10
CA ASP A 75 14.67 15.85 -7.06
C ASP A 75 13.55 16.46 -7.92
N GLY A 76 12.60 17.12 -7.25
CA GLY A 76 11.44 17.76 -7.87
C GLY A 76 10.24 16.83 -8.16
N VAL A 77 10.35 15.52 -7.90
CA VAL A 77 9.23 14.59 -8.11
C VAL A 77 8.20 14.75 -7.00
N PRO A 78 6.91 14.97 -7.33
CA PRO A 78 5.83 15.02 -6.34
C PRO A 78 5.61 13.68 -5.65
N ILE A 79 5.43 13.74 -4.31
CA ILE A 79 5.13 12.57 -3.48
C ILE A 79 4.09 12.91 -2.42
N THR A 80 3.20 11.94 -2.11
CA THR A 80 2.35 12.01 -0.92
C THR A 80 2.85 11.04 0.14
N VAL A 81 2.60 11.37 1.42
CA VAL A 81 3.06 10.58 2.56
C VAL A 81 1.87 10.24 3.44
N LYS A 82 1.65 8.93 3.71
CA LYS A 82 0.59 8.51 4.64
C LYS A 82 0.76 9.18 6.00
N GLU A 83 -0.31 9.61 6.61
CA GLU A 83 -0.26 10.45 7.81
C GLU A 83 0.51 9.83 8.98
N ASN A 84 0.47 8.50 9.15
CA ASN A 84 1.19 7.83 10.25
C ASN A 84 2.71 7.71 10.04
N ILE A 85 3.23 8.15 8.89
CA ILE A 85 4.65 8.35 8.66
C ILE A 85 4.93 9.82 9.03
N ALA A 86 5.51 10.05 10.20
CA ALA A 86 5.75 11.40 10.71
C ALA A 86 6.58 12.24 9.75
N THR A 87 6.18 13.49 9.57
CA THR A 87 6.94 14.55 8.89
C THR A 87 7.19 15.68 9.90
N ALA A 88 8.42 16.16 9.99
CA ALA A 88 8.83 17.18 10.96
C ALA A 88 7.93 18.42 10.90
N GLY A 89 7.41 18.83 12.05
CA GLY A 89 6.52 19.98 12.19
C GLY A 89 5.04 19.70 11.90
N ASP A 90 4.69 18.50 11.40
CA ASP A 90 3.30 18.10 11.15
C ASP A 90 2.78 17.20 12.28
N PRO A 91 1.51 17.31 12.69
CA PRO A 91 0.93 16.38 13.65
C PRO A 91 0.61 15.02 13.01
N VAL A 92 0.50 13.99 13.85
CA VAL A 92 0.18 12.62 13.45
C VAL A 92 -1.11 12.17 14.18
N PRO A 93 -2.30 12.45 13.62
CA PRO A 93 -3.58 12.16 14.26
C PRO A 93 -3.94 10.67 14.30
N LEU A 94 -3.24 9.80 13.59
CA LEU A 94 -3.55 8.37 13.47
C LEU A 94 -4.99 8.07 13.02
N GLY A 95 -5.55 8.92 12.16
CA GLY A 95 -6.92 8.80 11.66
C GLY A 95 -8.01 9.08 12.70
N THR A 96 -7.68 9.42 13.93
CA THR A 96 -8.62 9.49 15.04
C THR A 96 -8.63 10.84 15.76
N ARG A 97 -9.81 11.25 16.25
CA ARG A 97 -9.95 12.40 17.15
C ARG A 97 -9.44 12.15 18.55
N ALA A 98 -9.15 10.89 18.89
CA ALA A 98 -8.71 10.50 20.23
C ALA A 98 -7.26 10.91 20.54
N VAL A 99 -6.46 11.20 19.52
CA VAL A 99 -5.03 11.55 19.64
C VAL A 99 -4.85 13.06 19.69
N ALA A 100 -4.08 13.56 20.67
CA ALA A 100 -3.72 14.97 20.74
C ALA A 100 -2.82 15.36 19.56
N LEU A 101 -3.14 16.49 18.92
CA LEU A 101 -2.37 17.00 17.79
C LEU A 101 -1.12 17.73 18.29
N ALA A 102 0.02 17.05 18.27
CA ALA A 102 1.32 17.64 18.54
C ALA A 102 2.21 17.52 17.29
N PRO A 103 2.95 18.58 16.91
CA PRO A 103 3.88 18.51 15.80
C PRO A 103 4.96 17.44 16.05
N ALA A 104 5.25 16.62 15.06
CA ALA A 104 6.34 15.66 15.14
C ALA A 104 7.69 16.37 15.22
N ALA A 105 8.56 15.91 16.13
CA ALA A 105 9.88 16.53 16.33
C ALA A 105 10.84 16.28 15.15
N ALA A 106 10.64 15.20 14.39
CA ALA A 106 11.50 14.80 13.27
C ALA A 106 10.71 14.04 12.21
N ASP A 107 11.28 13.96 11.01
CA ASP A 107 10.80 13.03 9.98
C ASP A 107 11.02 11.58 10.43
N ALA A 108 10.04 10.71 10.24
CA ALA A 108 10.26 9.26 10.29
C ALA A 108 11.20 8.81 9.16
N PRO A 109 11.89 7.66 9.28
CA PRO A 109 12.88 7.24 8.29
C PRO A 109 12.41 7.31 6.83
N PRO A 110 11.22 6.84 6.43
CA PRO A 110 10.78 6.95 5.03
C PRO A 110 10.61 8.40 4.56
N ALA A 111 10.08 9.28 5.43
CA ALA A 111 9.90 10.71 5.11
C ALA A 111 11.24 11.42 4.97
N ALA A 112 12.21 11.13 5.88
CA ALA A 112 13.57 11.64 5.82
C ALA A 112 14.25 11.26 4.49
N ARG A 113 14.16 9.99 4.10
CA ARG A 113 14.79 9.49 2.84
C ARG A 113 14.25 10.19 1.60
N VAL A 114 12.93 10.37 1.46
CA VAL A 114 12.36 11.03 0.28
C VAL A 114 12.68 12.51 0.26
N ARG A 115 12.72 13.19 1.42
CA ARG A 115 13.14 14.60 1.53
C ARG A 115 14.61 14.79 1.16
N GLU A 116 15.51 13.94 1.66
CA GLU A 116 16.93 13.93 1.31
C GLU A 116 17.16 13.69 -0.18
N ALA A 117 16.31 12.88 -0.82
CA ALA A 117 16.36 12.62 -2.26
C ALA A 117 15.77 13.77 -3.11
N GLY A 118 15.26 14.83 -2.49
CA GLY A 118 14.76 16.04 -3.15
C GLY A 118 13.30 15.97 -3.61
N ALA A 119 12.53 14.96 -3.18
CA ALA A 119 11.11 14.89 -3.53
C ALA A 119 10.29 16.06 -2.97
N VAL A 120 9.27 16.48 -3.70
CA VAL A 120 8.32 17.52 -3.31
C VAL A 120 7.15 16.86 -2.58
N ILE A 121 7.09 16.97 -1.25
CA ILE A 121 5.97 16.44 -0.46
C ILE A 121 4.77 17.37 -0.66
N VAL A 122 3.76 16.90 -1.42
CA VAL A 122 2.59 17.70 -1.77
C VAL A 122 1.49 17.62 -0.73
N ALA A 123 1.32 16.47 -0.08
CA ALA A 123 0.28 16.25 0.93
C ALA A 123 0.58 15.09 1.87
N LYS A 124 -0.09 15.08 3.02
CA LYS A 124 -0.30 13.88 3.85
C LYS A 124 -1.61 13.22 3.41
N THR A 125 -1.63 11.89 3.30
CA THR A 125 -2.82 11.14 2.90
C THR A 125 -3.54 10.52 4.08
N THR A 126 -4.86 10.41 3.94
CA THR A 126 -5.78 9.91 4.97
C THR A 126 -5.59 8.43 5.29
N MET A 127 -5.99 8.04 6.48
CA MET A 127 -6.12 6.65 6.93
C MET A 127 -7.27 6.51 7.93
N PRO A 128 -7.81 5.31 8.17
CA PRO A 128 -8.79 5.08 9.24
C PRO A 128 -8.17 5.18 10.63
N ASP A 129 -9.02 5.28 11.67
CA ASP A 129 -8.61 5.30 13.08
C ASP A 129 -7.58 4.20 13.36
N TYR A 130 -6.42 4.60 13.90
CA TYR A 130 -5.27 3.75 14.24
C TYR A 130 -4.76 2.85 13.10
N GLY A 131 -5.23 3.04 11.87
CA GLY A 131 -4.89 2.17 10.74
C GLY A 131 -5.48 0.76 10.85
N MET A 132 -6.56 0.57 11.60
CA MET A 132 -7.10 -0.75 11.95
C MET A 132 -8.11 -1.29 10.93
N LEU A 133 -8.55 -0.50 9.98
CA LEU A 133 -9.59 -0.88 9.01
C LEU A 133 -9.04 -0.97 7.59
N SER A 134 -9.71 -1.77 6.77
CA SER A 134 -9.46 -1.85 5.32
C SER A 134 -10.39 -0.92 4.54
N SER A 135 -10.63 0.27 5.08
CA SER A 135 -11.50 1.31 4.52
C SER A 135 -10.94 2.70 4.79
N GLY A 136 -11.63 3.74 4.30
CA GLY A 136 -11.32 5.14 4.57
C GLY A 136 -12.07 5.74 5.76
N LEU A 137 -12.76 4.92 6.59
CA LEU A 137 -13.51 5.38 7.75
C LEU A 137 -12.60 6.00 8.80
N SER A 138 -12.92 7.20 9.25
CA SER A 138 -12.11 7.94 10.22
C SER A 138 -13.00 8.86 11.04
N THR A 139 -12.70 8.99 12.32
CA THR A 139 -13.32 10.02 13.17
C THR A 139 -12.68 11.38 12.98
N PHE A 140 -11.48 11.44 12.42
CA PHE A 140 -10.72 12.67 12.21
C PHE A 140 -10.86 13.23 10.78
N HIS A 141 -10.77 12.38 9.75
CA HIS A 141 -10.84 12.76 8.34
C HIS A 141 -12.26 12.62 7.77
N ALA A 142 -12.52 13.27 6.64
CA ALA A 142 -13.58 12.88 5.75
C ALA A 142 -13.34 11.46 5.21
N ILE A 143 -14.40 10.71 4.93
CA ILE A 143 -14.29 9.31 4.48
C ILE A 143 -13.72 9.25 3.07
N SER A 144 -12.58 8.58 2.91
CA SER A 144 -11.95 8.41 1.61
C SER A 144 -12.74 7.46 0.72
N ARG A 145 -12.81 7.79 -0.58
CA ARG A 145 -13.59 7.05 -1.59
C ARG A 145 -12.72 6.58 -2.75
N ASN A 146 -13.18 5.53 -3.42
CA ASN A 146 -12.48 4.94 -4.55
C ASN A 146 -12.71 5.76 -5.83
N PRO A 147 -11.66 6.21 -6.55
CA PRO A 147 -11.81 6.96 -7.80
C PRO A 147 -12.52 6.18 -8.92
N TRP A 148 -12.48 4.85 -8.92
CA TRP A 148 -13.17 4.02 -9.91
C TRP A 148 -14.69 3.97 -9.68
N ASP A 149 -15.11 4.06 -8.43
CA ASP A 149 -16.51 4.14 -8.01
C ASP A 149 -16.56 4.79 -6.62
N VAL A 150 -17.01 6.03 -6.55
CA VAL A 150 -17.07 6.81 -5.31
C VAL A 150 -18.09 6.29 -4.27
N SER A 151 -18.91 5.30 -4.63
CA SER A 151 -19.74 4.57 -3.69
C SER A 151 -18.99 3.47 -2.94
N ARG A 152 -17.73 3.22 -3.33
CA ARG A 152 -16.90 2.15 -2.78
C ARG A 152 -15.71 2.71 -1.98
N THR A 153 -15.20 1.86 -1.06
CA THR A 153 -13.96 2.17 -0.34
C THR A 153 -12.74 2.05 -1.27
N PRO A 154 -11.73 2.89 -1.14
CA PRO A 154 -10.45 2.73 -1.82
C PRO A 154 -9.60 1.62 -1.20
N GLY A 155 -10.09 0.98 -0.14
CA GLY A 155 -9.29 0.10 0.71
C GLY A 155 -8.66 0.84 1.88
N GLY A 156 -7.84 0.14 2.61
CA GLY A 156 -7.14 0.67 3.79
C GLY A 156 -6.08 -0.29 4.33
N SER A 157 -5.30 0.18 5.26
CA SER A 157 -5.38 1.48 5.92
C SER A 157 -4.66 2.62 5.19
N SER A 158 -3.95 2.40 4.06
CA SER A 158 -3.40 3.48 3.21
C SER A 158 -4.45 3.99 2.21
N ALA A 159 -5.64 4.34 2.73
CA ALA A 159 -6.82 4.67 1.93
C ALA A 159 -6.60 5.87 1.01
N GLY A 160 -6.15 6.98 1.58
CA GLY A 160 -5.86 8.18 0.83
C GLY A 160 -4.72 8.01 -0.17
N ALA A 161 -3.68 7.21 0.14
CA ALA A 161 -2.56 6.97 -0.78
C ALA A 161 -3.01 6.17 -2.01
N GLY A 162 -3.85 5.14 -1.84
CA GLY A 162 -4.44 4.39 -2.95
C GLY A 162 -5.32 5.24 -3.85
N ALA A 163 -6.23 6.01 -3.25
CA ALA A 163 -7.11 6.93 -3.97
C ALA A 163 -6.32 8.03 -4.71
N ALA A 164 -5.33 8.64 -4.04
CA ALA A 164 -4.48 9.69 -4.61
C ALA A 164 -3.68 9.19 -5.83
N ALA A 165 -3.10 7.98 -5.75
CA ALA A 165 -2.38 7.38 -6.87
C ALA A 165 -3.29 7.17 -8.09
N ALA A 166 -4.47 6.57 -7.88
CA ALA A 166 -5.41 6.34 -8.97
C ALA A 166 -5.96 7.65 -9.57
N ALA A 167 -6.13 8.70 -8.76
CA ALA A 167 -6.61 10.01 -9.18
C ALA A 167 -5.53 10.91 -9.80
N GLY A 168 -4.25 10.52 -9.76
CA GLY A 168 -3.16 11.29 -10.38
C GLY A 168 -2.61 12.43 -9.53
N TYR A 169 -2.46 12.23 -8.22
CA TYR A 169 -1.81 13.20 -7.32
C TYR A 169 -0.28 13.08 -7.35
N GLY A 170 0.26 12.91 -8.56
CA GLY A 170 1.66 12.62 -8.82
C GLY A 170 1.97 11.12 -8.88
N PRO A 171 3.22 10.75 -9.21
CA PRO A 171 3.59 9.36 -9.46
C PRO A 171 3.88 8.54 -8.19
N LEU A 172 4.28 9.19 -7.09
CA LEU A 172 4.82 8.52 -5.91
C LEU A 172 3.96 8.74 -4.67
N HIS A 173 3.71 7.64 -3.93
CA HIS A 173 2.98 7.68 -2.67
C HIS A 173 3.60 6.71 -1.68
N LEU A 174 3.63 7.09 -0.39
CA LEU A 174 4.09 6.23 0.70
C LEU A 174 2.91 5.68 1.49
N GLY A 175 2.88 4.36 1.65
CA GLY A 175 1.95 3.65 2.51
C GLY A 175 2.63 2.85 3.61
N THR A 176 1.82 2.24 4.49
CA THR A 176 2.27 1.25 5.49
C THR A 176 1.37 0.02 5.43
N ASP A 177 1.92 -1.16 5.73
CA ASP A 177 1.23 -2.45 5.60
C ASP A 177 1.61 -3.38 6.77
N ILE A 178 0.61 -3.89 7.49
CA ILE A 178 0.78 -4.90 8.54
C ILE A 178 -0.13 -6.12 8.33
N GLY A 179 -1.14 -6.00 7.49
CA GLY A 179 -2.09 -7.07 7.16
C GLY A 179 -2.63 -6.96 5.72
N GLY A 180 -2.03 -6.07 4.90
CA GLY A 180 -2.47 -5.77 3.55
C GLY A 180 -2.64 -4.29 3.24
N SER A 181 -2.30 -3.39 4.17
CA SER A 181 -2.66 -1.97 4.09
C SER A 181 -1.95 -1.14 3.01
N ILE A 182 -1.01 -1.67 2.26
CA ILE A 182 -0.53 -1.16 0.96
C ILE A 182 -1.23 -1.91 -0.16
N ARG A 183 -1.23 -3.24 -0.08
CA ARG A 183 -1.65 -4.14 -1.16
C ARG A 183 -3.15 -4.12 -1.41
N LEU A 184 -3.99 -4.06 -0.35
CA LEU A 184 -5.45 -3.97 -0.48
C LEU A 184 -5.89 -2.69 -1.20
N PRO A 185 -5.48 -1.47 -0.77
CA PRO A 185 -5.83 -0.29 -1.53
C PRO A 185 -5.18 -0.28 -2.92
N ALA A 186 -3.99 -0.88 -3.11
CA ALA A 186 -3.42 -1.02 -4.44
C ALA A 186 -4.29 -1.90 -5.36
N ALA A 187 -4.79 -3.03 -4.86
CA ALA A 187 -5.67 -3.92 -5.61
C ALA A 187 -6.99 -3.23 -5.99
N TRP A 188 -7.62 -2.56 -5.04
CA TRP A 188 -8.94 -1.96 -5.23
C TRP A 188 -8.91 -0.62 -5.97
N CYS A 189 -7.76 0.05 -6.02
CA CYS A 189 -7.55 1.26 -6.82
C CYS A 189 -6.81 1.01 -8.14
N GLY A 190 -6.40 -0.24 -8.44
CA GLY A 190 -5.77 -0.62 -9.70
C GLY A 190 -4.33 -0.13 -9.87
N ILE A 191 -3.66 0.19 -8.79
CA ILE A 191 -2.28 0.67 -8.77
C ILE A 191 -1.29 -0.44 -8.37
N VAL A 192 -0.01 -0.13 -8.42
CA VAL A 192 1.07 -0.97 -7.89
C VAL A 192 1.29 -0.64 -6.41
N GLY A 193 1.36 -1.66 -5.55
CA GLY A 193 1.67 -1.47 -4.13
C GLY A 193 2.61 -2.55 -3.61
N LEU A 194 3.83 -2.17 -3.26
CA LEU A 194 4.82 -3.09 -2.69
C LEU A 194 4.86 -3.00 -1.18
N LYS A 195 4.62 -4.12 -0.53
CA LYS A 195 5.03 -4.38 0.86
C LYS A 195 6.41 -5.05 0.82
N PRO A 196 7.50 -4.32 1.10
CA PRO A 196 8.83 -4.93 1.10
C PRO A 196 9.01 -5.93 2.23
N SER A 197 10.12 -6.65 2.22
CA SER A 197 10.56 -7.48 3.34
C SER A 197 10.59 -6.67 4.63
N LEU A 198 10.26 -7.32 5.77
CA LEU A 198 10.36 -6.66 7.07
C LEU A 198 11.77 -6.11 7.29
N GLY A 199 11.87 -4.84 7.66
CA GLY A 199 13.15 -4.15 7.89
C GLY A 199 13.90 -3.69 6.63
N ARG A 200 13.40 -3.97 5.42
CA ARG A 200 14.00 -3.45 4.18
C ARG A 200 13.87 -1.93 4.07
N VAL A 201 12.74 -1.40 4.43
CA VAL A 201 12.49 0.03 4.59
C VAL A 201 12.37 0.31 6.09
N PRO A 202 13.34 1.02 6.67
CA PRO A 202 13.29 1.34 8.10
C PRO A 202 12.06 2.18 8.45
N ILE A 203 11.46 1.91 9.60
CA ILE A 203 10.29 2.61 10.15
C ILE A 203 10.52 2.98 11.61
N ASP A 204 9.78 3.98 12.08
CA ASP A 204 9.80 4.41 13.48
C ASP A 204 8.37 4.75 13.94
N PRO A 205 7.88 4.10 15.03
CA PRO A 205 8.47 2.98 15.75
C PRO A 205 8.40 1.67 14.94
N PRO A 206 9.39 0.76 15.11
CA PRO A 206 9.34 -0.56 14.50
C PRO A 206 8.24 -1.43 15.13
N TYR A 207 7.66 -2.32 14.33
CA TYR A 207 6.63 -3.25 14.81
C TYR A 207 6.61 -4.53 13.97
N MET A 208 6.37 -5.67 14.62
CA MET A 208 6.30 -7.00 13.99
C MET A 208 5.33 -7.00 12.79
N GLY A 209 5.82 -7.42 11.63
CA GLY A 209 5.06 -7.53 10.39
C GLY A 209 4.72 -6.19 9.71
N ARG A 210 5.02 -5.02 10.32
CA ARG A 210 4.75 -3.71 9.72
C ARG A 210 5.88 -3.28 8.80
N ALA A 211 5.54 -2.94 7.56
CA ALA A 211 6.44 -2.36 6.59
C ALA A 211 5.89 -1.03 6.06
N ALA A 212 6.77 -0.12 5.67
CA ALA A 212 6.44 1.00 4.80
C ALA A 212 6.88 0.66 3.37
N GLY A 213 6.19 1.19 2.36
CA GLY A 213 6.55 0.91 0.98
C GLY A 213 5.85 1.78 -0.05
N PRO A 214 6.27 1.64 -1.32
CA PRO A 214 5.76 2.42 -2.43
C PRO A 214 4.34 2.00 -2.84
N MET A 215 3.58 3.01 -3.24
CA MET A 215 2.31 2.90 -3.97
C MET A 215 2.43 3.80 -5.20
N THR A 216 2.33 3.23 -6.40
CA THR A 216 2.64 3.92 -7.66
C THR A 216 1.69 3.44 -8.78
N ARG A 217 1.72 4.10 -9.93
CA ARG A 217 0.93 3.64 -11.09
C ARG A 217 1.61 2.53 -11.89
N ASP A 218 2.94 2.42 -11.82
CA ASP A 218 3.72 1.40 -12.48
C ASP A 218 4.85 0.84 -11.59
N VAL A 219 5.43 -0.27 -12.00
CA VAL A 219 6.45 -0.99 -11.23
C VAL A 219 7.80 -0.27 -11.28
N ALA A 220 8.08 0.49 -12.34
CA ALA A 220 9.36 1.20 -12.48
C ALA A 220 9.48 2.31 -11.42
N ASP A 221 8.42 3.06 -11.20
CA ASP A 221 8.36 4.09 -10.15
C ASP A 221 8.44 3.48 -8.74
N ALA A 222 7.88 2.29 -8.53
CA ALA A 222 8.02 1.57 -7.26
C ALA A 222 9.48 1.18 -7.00
N ALA A 223 10.21 0.72 -8.00
CA ALA A 223 11.63 0.38 -7.90
C ALA A 223 12.49 1.62 -7.65
N LEU A 224 12.23 2.73 -8.34
CA LEU A 224 12.90 4.01 -8.11
C LEU A 224 12.71 4.48 -6.65
N LEU A 225 11.49 4.37 -6.13
CA LEU A 225 11.21 4.75 -4.75
C LEU A 225 11.90 3.81 -3.76
N MET A 226 11.97 2.50 -4.03
CA MET A 226 12.71 1.53 -3.20
C MET A 226 14.22 1.82 -3.14
N GLN A 227 14.82 2.31 -4.21
CA GLN A 227 16.23 2.74 -4.21
C GLN A 227 16.51 3.81 -3.14
N VAL A 228 15.55 4.67 -2.88
CA VAL A 228 15.65 5.73 -1.88
C VAL A 228 15.30 5.23 -0.48
N LEU A 229 14.21 4.46 -0.35
CA LEU A 229 13.64 4.03 0.92
C LEU A 229 14.46 2.95 1.63
N SER A 230 15.18 2.08 0.89
CA SER A 230 15.90 0.93 1.46
C SER A 230 17.24 1.28 2.12
N ARG A 231 17.53 2.56 2.30
CA ARG A 231 18.73 3.03 3.00
C ARG A 231 18.58 2.79 4.50
N PRO A 232 19.61 2.24 5.19
CA PRO A 232 19.55 1.95 6.62
C PRO A 232 19.26 3.17 7.47
N ASP A 233 18.57 2.94 8.60
CA ASP A 233 18.33 3.95 9.64
C ASP A 233 18.34 3.27 11.01
N ALA A 234 19.17 3.76 11.94
CA ALA A 234 19.38 3.14 13.24
C ALA A 234 18.18 3.26 14.19
N ARG A 235 17.16 4.07 13.86
CA ARG A 235 15.92 4.18 14.64
C ARG A 235 15.06 2.93 14.55
N ASP A 236 15.21 2.15 13.48
CA ASP A 236 14.52 0.86 13.33
C ASP A 236 15.42 -0.29 13.82
N SER A 237 15.12 -0.81 15.00
CA SER A 237 15.82 -1.97 15.55
C SER A 237 15.61 -3.28 14.77
N MET A 238 14.66 -3.31 13.83
CA MET A 238 14.35 -4.43 12.95
C MET A 238 14.91 -4.23 11.52
N ALA A 239 15.61 -3.10 11.26
CA ALA A 239 16.20 -2.81 9.97
C ALA A 239 17.19 -3.91 9.52
N LEU A 240 17.09 -4.28 8.25
CA LEU A 240 18.06 -5.23 7.65
C LEU A 240 19.45 -4.59 7.57
N PRO A 241 20.51 -5.41 7.62
CA PRO A 241 21.86 -4.93 7.36
C PRO A 241 21.96 -4.21 6.00
N PRO A 242 22.84 -3.22 5.86
CA PRO A 242 23.06 -2.53 4.60
C PRO A 242 23.38 -3.52 3.47
N GLN A 243 22.69 -3.38 2.35
CA GLN A 243 22.93 -4.15 1.13
C GLN A 243 23.00 -3.20 -0.06
N ALA A 244 24.01 -3.37 -0.90
CA ALA A 244 24.08 -2.72 -2.20
C ALA A 244 23.18 -3.50 -3.18
N ILE A 245 21.95 -3.02 -3.39
CA ILE A 245 20.99 -3.61 -4.32
C ILE A 245 20.94 -2.68 -5.55
N ASP A 246 21.20 -3.25 -6.72
CA ASP A 246 20.87 -2.60 -7.98
C ASP A 246 19.38 -2.81 -8.26
N TRP A 247 18.58 -1.76 -8.05
CA TRP A 247 17.13 -1.79 -8.26
C TRP A 247 16.72 -1.77 -9.74
N SER A 248 17.64 -2.14 -10.64
CA SER A 248 17.34 -2.31 -12.06
C SER A 248 16.27 -3.38 -12.28
N LEU A 249 15.25 -3.04 -13.05
CA LEU A 249 14.15 -3.95 -13.41
C LEU A 249 14.47 -4.78 -14.64
N ALA A 250 15.66 -4.68 -15.21
CA ALA A 250 16.07 -5.59 -16.26
C ALA A 250 15.97 -7.01 -15.72
N TRP A 251 14.95 -7.75 -16.15
CA TRP A 251 14.85 -9.17 -15.86
C TRP A 251 16.16 -9.80 -16.35
N ARG A 252 16.76 -10.62 -15.51
CA ARG A 252 18.04 -11.27 -15.81
C ARG A 252 17.99 -11.80 -17.25
N ALA A 253 18.78 -11.21 -18.15
CA ALA A 253 18.82 -11.62 -19.55
C ALA A 253 19.21 -13.11 -19.68
N ASP A 254 19.86 -13.65 -18.66
CA ASP A 254 20.30 -15.04 -18.53
C ASP A 254 19.26 -15.98 -17.90
N LYS A 255 18.19 -15.46 -17.32
CA LYS A 255 17.11 -16.26 -16.70
C LYS A 255 15.73 -15.73 -17.12
N PRO A 256 15.26 -16.12 -18.33
CA PRO A 256 13.88 -15.87 -18.71
C PRO A 256 12.93 -16.53 -17.69
N LEU A 257 11.64 -16.23 -17.71
CA LEU A 257 10.62 -16.87 -16.84
C LEU A 257 10.60 -18.40 -16.96
N LYS A 258 11.26 -18.95 -17.98
CA LYS A 258 11.39 -20.39 -18.21
C LYS A 258 12.01 -21.10 -16.99
N GLY A 259 11.24 -22.03 -16.43
CA GLY A 259 11.63 -22.82 -15.27
C GLY A 259 11.46 -22.15 -13.92
N VAL A 260 11.00 -20.89 -13.86
CA VAL A 260 10.60 -20.25 -12.60
C VAL A 260 9.41 -21.00 -12.00
N ARG A 261 9.53 -21.44 -10.76
CA ARG A 261 8.51 -22.20 -10.05
C ARG A 261 7.55 -21.24 -9.35
N ILE A 262 6.30 -21.25 -9.76
CA ILE A 262 5.26 -20.35 -9.22
C ILE A 262 4.17 -21.19 -8.55
N GLY A 263 3.92 -20.93 -7.27
CA GLY A 263 2.77 -21.48 -6.55
C GLY A 263 1.52 -20.64 -6.84
N LEU A 264 0.44 -21.28 -7.30
CA LEU A 264 -0.86 -20.64 -7.50
C LEU A 264 -1.75 -20.88 -6.30
N LEU A 265 -1.89 -19.89 -5.42
CA LEU A 265 -2.70 -19.93 -4.20
C LEU A 265 -4.07 -19.29 -4.46
N LEU A 266 -5.09 -20.08 -4.72
CA LEU A 266 -6.46 -19.61 -4.97
C LEU A 266 -7.38 -19.70 -3.76
N GLU A 267 -6.93 -20.32 -2.67
CA GLU A 267 -7.66 -20.46 -1.41
C GLU A 267 -6.72 -20.17 -0.25
N ALA A 268 -7.08 -19.22 0.60
CA ALA A 268 -6.23 -18.86 1.75
C ALA A 268 -6.26 -19.96 2.84
N GLY A 269 -7.34 -20.75 2.92
CA GLY A 269 -7.59 -21.72 4.01
C GLY A 269 -8.31 -21.12 5.20
N CYS A 270 -8.59 -19.81 5.17
CA CYS A 270 -9.33 -19.08 6.21
C CYS A 270 -10.05 -17.87 5.61
N GLY A 271 -10.98 -17.31 6.35
CA GLY A 271 -11.68 -16.06 6.00
C GLY A 271 -12.69 -16.22 4.86
N LEU A 272 -12.83 -15.18 4.03
CA LEU A 272 -13.81 -15.11 2.97
C LEU A 272 -13.42 -15.97 1.75
N VAL A 273 -14.43 -16.52 1.08
CA VAL A 273 -14.28 -17.23 -0.18
C VAL A 273 -13.99 -16.26 -1.32
N VAL A 274 -13.12 -16.66 -2.24
CA VAL A 274 -12.75 -15.85 -3.40
C VAL A 274 -13.92 -15.72 -4.38
N GLU A 275 -14.29 -14.51 -4.74
CA GLU A 275 -15.31 -14.24 -5.76
C GLU A 275 -14.89 -14.78 -7.13
N PRO A 276 -15.84 -15.36 -7.94
CA PRO A 276 -15.51 -16.01 -9.21
C PRO A 276 -14.75 -15.13 -10.20
N ALA A 277 -15.10 -13.85 -10.31
CA ALA A 277 -14.41 -12.91 -11.22
C ALA A 277 -12.94 -12.70 -10.84
N ILE A 278 -12.63 -12.65 -9.54
CA ILE A 278 -11.27 -12.51 -9.02
C ILE A 278 -10.48 -13.80 -9.30
N ARG A 279 -11.06 -14.96 -9.04
CA ARG A 279 -10.44 -16.27 -9.35
C ARG A 279 -10.04 -16.35 -10.82
N VAL A 280 -10.97 -16.05 -11.73
CA VAL A 280 -10.73 -16.08 -13.18
C VAL A 280 -9.60 -15.13 -13.60
N ALA A 281 -9.55 -13.93 -13.04
CA ALA A 281 -8.48 -12.96 -13.34
C ALA A 281 -7.10 -13.45 -12.88
N VAL A 282 -7.01 -14.07 -11.71
CA VAL A 282 -5.75 -14.62 -11.18
C VAL A 282 -5.32 -15.89 -11.95
N GLU A 283 -6.25 -16.74 -12.31
CA GLU A 283 -5.97 -17.92 -13.19
C GLU A 283 -5.48 -17.47 -14.57
N HIS A 284 -6.09 -16.42 -15.13
CA HIS A 284 -5.59 -15.83 -16.38
C HIS A 284 -4.14 -15.32 -16.25
N ALA A 285 -3.82 -14.64 -15.15
CA ALA A 285 -2.46 -14.19 -14.88
C ALA A 285 -1.47 -15.37 -14.78
N ALA A 286 -1.88 -16.49 -14.17
CA ALA A 286 -1.09 -17.70 -14.12
C ALA A 286 -0.77 -18.24 -15.53
N HIS A 287 -1.76 -18.30 -16.42
CA HIS A 287 -1.56 -18.71 -17.80
C HIS A 287 -0.61 -17.79 -18.60
N LEU A 288 -0.60 -16.49 -18.31
CA LEU A 288 0.37 -15.57 -18.91
C LEU A 288 1.81 -15.92 -18.51
N PHE A 289 2.05 -16.29 -17.26
CA PHE A 289 3.37 -16.76 -16.80
C PHE A 289 3.74 -18.11 -17.44
N GLU A 290 2.81 -19.06 -17.51
CA GLU A 290 3.03 -20.37 -18.15
C GLU A 290 3.40 -20.21 -19.63
N ALA A 291 2.74 -19.30 -20.36
CA ALA A 291 3.05 -19.00 -21.75
C ALA A 291 4.48 -18.49 -21.96
N GLN A 292 5.12 -17.95 -20.91
CA GLN A 292 6.54 -17.53 -20.92
C GLN A 292 7.48 -18.62 -20.36
N GLY A 293 6.97 -19.82 -20.11
CA GLY A 293 7.75 -20.98 -19.70
C GLY A 293 7.95 -21.12 -18.18
N ALA A 294 7.24 -20.37 -17.36
CA ALA A 294 7.20 -20.61 -15.93
C ALA A 294 6.47 -21.95 -15.63
N VAL A 295 6.83 -22.58 -14.53
CA VAL A 295 6.17 -23.79 -14.03
C VAL A 295 5.19 -23.37 -12.94
N VAL A 296 3.92 -23.22 -13.31
CA VAL A 296 2.87 -22.88 -12.35
C VAL A 296 2.25 -24.16 -11.78
N THR A 297 2.19 -24.24 -10.45
CA THR A 297 1.65 -25.40 -9.75
C THR A 297 0.61 -24.96 -8.70
N PRO A 298 -0.55 -25.62 -8.60
CA PRO A 298 -1.49 -25.33 -7.53
C PRO A 298 -0.83 -25.46 -6.16
N MET A 299 -1.00 -24.43 -5.33
CA MET A 299 -0.48 -24.40 -3.97
C MET A 299 -1.63 -24.66 -3.00
N PRO A 300 -1.54 -25.68 -2.12
CA PRO A 300 -2.57 -25.90 -1.11
C PRO A 300 -2.60 -24.73 -0.11
N PRO A 301 -3.78 -24.45 0.48
CA PRO A 301 -3.88 -23.43 1.53
C PRO A 301 -3.02 -23.83 2.74
N PHE A 302 -2.39 -22.85 3.37
CA PHE A 302 -1.52 -23.06 4.53
C PHE A 302 -1.92 -22.24 5.76
N MET A 303 -2.80 -21.26 5.59
CA MET A 303 -3.47 -20.60 6.71
C MET A 303 -4.64 -21.48 7.19
N THR A 304 -5.03 -21.31 8.44
CA THR A 304 -6.21 -21.94 9.03
C THR A 304 -7.06 -20.90 9.76
N PRO A 305 -8.35 -21.21 10.05
CA PRO A 305 -9.19 -20.34 10.87
C PRO A 305 -8.57 -20.04 12.24
N GLU A 306 -7.89 -21.01 12.86
CA GLU A 306 -7.25 -20.86 14.18
C GLU A 306 -6.05 -19.89 14.12
N LEU A 307 -5.24 -19.96 13.05
CA LEU A 307 -4.13 -19.01 12.85
C LEU A 307 -4.65 -17.58 12.66
N LEU A 308 -5.69 -17.39 11.85
CA LEU A 308 -6.29 -16.08 11.63
C LEU A 308 -6.93 -15.54 12.93
N ALA A 309 -7.67 -16.38 13.65
CA ALA A 309 -8.27 -16.01 14.92
C ALA A 309 -7.21 -15.64 15.98
N GLY A 310 -6.09 -16.37 16.01
CA GLY A 310 -4.99 -16.06 16.92
C GLY A 310 -4.36 -14.69 16.62
N LEU A 311 -4.14 -14.36 15.35
CA LEU A 311 -3.67 -13.02 14.94
C LEU A 311 -4.67 -11.92 15.31
N ASP A 312 -5.96 -12.17 15.08
CA ASP A 312 -7.04 -11.25 15.43
C ASP A 312 -7.09 -10.99 16.95
N HIS A 313 -7.07 -12.04 17.77
CA HIS A 313 -7.04 -11.91 19.24
C HIS A 313 -5.80 -11.16 19.74
N PHE A 314 -4.64 -11.40 19.15
CA PHE A 314 -3.42 -10.66 19.48
C PHE A 314 -3.57 -9.16 19.20
N TRP A 315 -4.13 -8.78 18.07
CA TRP A 315 -4.35 -7.37 17.74
C TRP A 315 -5.48 -6.73 18.52
N ARG A 316 -6.55 -7.47 18.86
CA ARG A 316 -7.62 -7.00 19.76
C ARG A 316 -7.06 -6.62 21.13
N MET A 317 -6.24 -7.50 21.71
CA MET A 317 -5.63 -7.26 23.03
C MET A 317 -4.72 -6.02 23.00
N ARG A 318 -3.86 -5.89 21.98
CA ARG A 318 -3.03 -4.70 21.80
C ARG A 318 -3.88 -3.43 21.72
N SER A 319 -4.92 -3.44 20.88
CA SER A 319 -5.78 -2.28 20.67
C SER A 319 -6.61 -1.94 21.92
N MET A 320 -7.01 -2.94 22.70
CA MET A 320 -7.66 -2.71 23.98
C MET A 320 -6.73 -1.97 24.96
N LEU A 321 -5.45 -2.35 25.01
CA LEU A 321 -4.47 -1.64 25.85
C LEU A 321 -4.22 -0.21 25.37
N ASP A 322 -4.18 0.01 24.05
CA ASP A 322 -4.09 1.35 23.46
C ASP A 322 -5.31 2.22 23.86
N LEU A 323 -6.53 1.64 23.82
CA LEU A 323 -7.75 2.33 24.25
C LEU A 323 -7.79 2.60 25.76
N ASP A 324 -7.30 1.67 26.59
CA ASP A 324 -7.25 1.83 28.05
C ASP A 324 -6.25 2.92 28.48
N ALA A 325 -5.26 3.23 27.66
CA ALA A 325 -4.32 4.33 27.90
C ALA A 325 -4.94 5.71 27.62
N LEU A 326 -6.09 5.78 26.95
CA LEU A 326 -6.78 7.04 26.64
C LEU A 326 -7.62 7.52 27.83
N ALA A 327 -7.72 8.85 27.99
CA ALA A 327 -8.74 9.44 28.85
C ALA A 327 -10.16 9.04 28.37
N PRO A 328 -11.16 8.90 29.26
CA PRO A 328 -12.51 8.43 28.88
C PRO A 328 -13.12 9.17 27.70
N ALA A 329 -13.09 10.50 27.69
CA ALA A 329 -13.64 11.32 26.61
C ALA A 329 -12.91 11.11 25.27
N ALA A 330 -11.59 10.89 25.28
CA ALA A 330 -10.83 10.58 24.08
C ALA A 330 -11.17 9.17 23.55
N ARG A 331 -11.30 8.18 24.46
CA ARG A 331 -11.74 6.83 24.11
C ARG A 331 -13.10 6.81 23.41
N ASP A 332 -14.05 7.64 23.87
CA ASP A 332 -15.37 7.76 23.27
C ASP A 332 -15.32 8.39 21.86
N SER A 333 -14.25 9.08 21.51
CA SER A 333 -14.03 9.67 20.19
C SER A 333 -13.53 8.67 19.15
N VAL A 334 -13.11 7.46 19.53
CA VAL A 334 -12.69 6.41 18.60
C VAL A 334 -13.90 5.80 17.90
N LEU A 335 -13.75 5.36 16.65
CA LEU A 335 -14.83 4.69 15.91
C LEU A 335 -15.47 3.56 16.72
N PRO A 336 -16.80 3.51 16.83
CA PRO A 336 -17.50 2.49 17.62
C PRO A 336 -17.10 1.05 17.26
N VAL A 337 -16.95 0.77 15.96
CA VAL A 337 -16.53 -0.55 15.47
C VAL A 337 -15.17 -0.99 16.00
N ILE A 338 -14.22 -0.07 16.12
CA ILE A 338 -12.88 -0.36 16.66
C ILE A 338 -12.95 -0.56 18.17
N ARG A 339 -13.77 0.23 18.87
CA ARG A 339 -13.97 0.05 20.32
C ARG A 339 -14.60 -1.31 20.61
N GLU A 340 -15.66 -1.69 19.91
CA GLU A 340 -16.32 -2.99 20.07
C GLU A 340 -15.37 -4.15 19.80
N TRP A 341 -14.62 -4.09 18.71
CA TRP A 341 -13.63 -5.10 18.36
C TRP A 341 -12.53 -5.22 19.43
N ALA A 342 -11.95 -4.12 19.88
CA ALA A 342 -10.91 -4.12 20.89
C ALA A 342 -11.43 -4.60 22.28
N GLU A 343 -12.61 -4.09 22.72
CA GLU A 343 -13.24 -4.48 23.99
C GLU A 343 -13.58 -5.96 24.06
N SER A 344 -13.78 -6.64 22.93
CA SER A 344 -14.02 -8.09 22.91
C SER A 344 -12.83 -8.91 23.44
N ALA A 345 -11.64 -8.31 23.54
CA ALA A 345 -10.48 -8.92 24.19
C ALA A 345 -10.49 -8.78 25.72
N ARG A 346 -11.37 -7.95 26.28
CA ARG A 346 -11.47 -7.76 27.74
C ARG A 346 -11.93 -9.06 28.39
N GLY A 347 -11.17 -9.56 29.30
CA GLY A 347 -11.43 -10.84 29.97
C GLY A 347 -10.60 -12.01 29.39
N MET A 348 -9.80 -11.81 28.38
CA MET A 348 -8.81 -12.81 27.95
C MET A 348 -7.81 -13.06 29.10
N SER A 349 -7.57 -14.32 29.42
CA SER A 349 -6.55 -14.70 30.40
C SER A 349 -5.13 -14.48 29.81
N GLY A 350 -4.12 -14.41 30.69
CA GLY A 350 -2.72 -14.37 30.22
C GLY A 350 -2.35 -15.56 29.33
N ALA A 351 -2.97 -16.75 29.57
CA ALA A 351 -2.78 -17.91 28.71
C ALA A 351 -3.39 -17.71 27.30
N ASP A 352 -4.55 -17.04 27.18
CA ASP A 352 -5.17 -16.74 25.90
C ASP A 352 -4.33 -15.73 25.09
N VAL A 353 -3.85 -14.69 25.76
CA VAL A 353 -2.94 -13.70 25.15
C VAL A 353 -1.65 -14.36 24.63
N PHE A 354 -1.07 -15.28 25.44
CA PHE A 354 0.13 -15.99 25.03
C PHE A 354 -0.14 -16.94 23.85
N ARG A 355 -1.28 -17.63 23.80
CA ARG A 355 -1.68 -18.44 22.63
C ARG A 355 -1.87 -17.58 21.40
N ALA A 356 -2.51 -16.41 21.52
CA ALA A 356 -2.68 -15.45 20.44
C ALA A 356 -1.33 -14.93 19.90
N TYR A 357 -0.39 -14.61 20.79
CA TYR A 357 0.99 -14.29 20.40
C TYR A 357 1.70 -15.47 19.73
N ALA A 358 1.56 -16.69 20.26
CA ALA A 358 2.17 -17.88 19.66
C ALA A 358 1.64 -18.18 18.26
N ALA A 359 0.38 -17.82 17.95
CA ALA A 359 -0.18 -17.93 16.61
C ALA A 359 0.55 -17.07 15.57
N THR A 360 1.14 -15.93 15.97
CA THR A 360 1.98 -15.12 15.07
C THR A 360 3.21 -15.91 14.65
N HIS A 361 3.87 -16.60 15.59
CA HIS A 361 5.01 -17.45 15.28
C HIS A 361 4.63 -18.66 14.44
N ALA A 362 3.52 -19.33 14.75
CA ALA A 362 3.00 -20.44 13.98
C ALA A 362 2.66 -20.03 12.53
N THR A 363 2.07 -18.87 12.32
CA THR A 363 1.82 -18.29 10.98
C THR A 363 3.13 -18.08 10.22
N ARG A 364 4.18 -17.55 10.86
CA ARG A 364 5.51 -17.40 10.24
C ARG A 364 6.07 -18.74 9.79
N VAL A 365 6.01 -19.75 10.65
CA VAL A 365 6.51 -21.11 10.34
C VAL A 365 5.73 -21.70 9.16
N ALA A 366 4.39 -21.63 9.19
CA ALA A 366 3.54 -22.14 8.13
C ALA A 366 3.81 -21.44 6.78
N THR A 367 3.93 -20.11 6.78
CA THR A 367 4.22 -19.33 5.57
C THR A 367 5.59 -19.70 4.98
N ASN A 368 6.63 -19.74 5.82
CA ASN A 368 7.97 -20.09 5.35
C ASN A 368 8.04 -21.53 4.81
N ALA A 369 7.37 -22.48 5.47
CA ALA A 369 7.32 -23.86 4.98
C ALA A 369 6.60 -23.98 3.63
N ALA A 370 5.46 -23.28 3.48
CA ALA A 370 4.67 -23.27 2.27
C ALA A 370 5.42 -22.66 1.06
N MET A 371 6.28 -21.68 1.32
CA MET A 371 7.07 -21.01 0.28
C MET A 371 8.26 -21.83 -0.25
N GLN A 372 8.74 -22.84 0.48
CA GLN A 372 9.99 -23.56 0.15
C GLN A 372 9.97 -24.24 -1.24
N ALA A 373 8.82 -24.69 -1.71
CA ALA A 373 8.70 -25.36 -2.99
C ALA A 373 8.74 -24.42 -4.21
N PHE A 374 8.62 -23.11 -3.99
CA PHE A 374 8.39 -22.12 -5.04
C PHE A 374 9.44 -21.02 -5.00
N ASP A 375 9.70 -20.41 -6.15
CA ASP A 375 10.50 -19.19 -6.23
C ASP A 375 9.60 -17.98 -5.93
N TYR A 376 8.36 -18.02 -6.43
CA TYR A 376 7.30 -17.02 -6.15
C TYR A 376 5.95 -17.70 -5.92
N VAL A 377 5.06 -16.97 -5.26
CA VAL A 377 3.64 -17.35 -5.12
C VAL A 377 2.78 -16.23 -5.68
N ILE A 378 1.78 -16.61 -6.48
CA ILE A 378 0.74 -15.70 -6.96
C ILE A 378 -0.60 -16.06 -6.34
N SER A 379 -1.39 -15.03 -6.02
CA SER A 379 -2.71 -15.19 -5.39
C SER A 379 -3.59 -13.96 -5.67
N PRO A 380 -4.89 -14.00 -5.36
CA PRO A 380 -5.64 -12.77 -5.12
C PRO A 380 -4.97 -11.93 -4.03
N VAL A 381 -5.11 -10.60 -4.10
CA VAL A 381 -4.78 -9.72 -2.97
C VAL A 381 -5.91 -9.76 -1.94
N SER A 382 -7.15 -9.69 -2.42
CA SER A 382 -8.38 -9.77 -1.64
C SER A 382 -9.32 -10.79 -2.26
N PRO A 383 -10.09 -11.53 -1.47
CA PRO A 383 -11.07 -12.49 -1.99
C PRO A 383 -12.31 -11.83 -2.59
N ASN A 384 -12.54 -10.55 -2.33
CA ASN A 384 -13.77 -9.82 -2.64
C ASN A 384 -13.53 -8.46 -3.28
N ALA A 385 -14.57 -7.94 -3.95
CA ALA A 385 -14.64 -6.57 -4.44
C ALA A 385 -14.55 -5.54 -3.29
N PRO A 386 -14.20 -4.26 -3.57
CA PRO A 386 -14.27 -3.18 -2.59
C PRO A 386 -15.68 -3.06 -1.99
N ALA A 387 -15.77 -3.01 -0.66
CA ALA A 387 -17.02 -2.81 0.07
C ALA A 387 -17.59 -1.38 -0.14
N PRO A 388 -18.83 -1.09 0.24
CA PRO A 388 -19.34 0.27 0.34
C PRO A 388 -18.37 1.16 1.15
N PHE A 389 -18.26 2.45 0.78
CA PHE A 389 -17.25 3.36 1.36
C PHE A 389 -17.42 3.59 2.87
N ASP A 390 -18.63 3.41 3.37
CA ASP A 390 -19.04 3.59 4.77
C ASP A 390 -18.97 2.30 5.61
N TRP A 391 -18.48 1.20 5.03
CA TRP A 391 -18.24 -0.04 5.76
C TRP A 391 -16.80 -0.12 6.28
N PRO A 392 -16.59 -0.65 7.52
CA PRO A 392 -15.25 -0.80 8.09
C PRO A 392 -14.42 -1.90 7.41
N SER A 393 -15.09 -2.93 6.91
CA SER A 393 -14.51 -4.10 6.26
C SER A 393 -15.53 -4.74 5.32
N PRO A 394 -15.14 -5.68 4.45
CA PRO A 394 -16.07 -6.39 3.58
C PRO A 394 -17.20 -7.14 4.29
N THR A 395 -17.02 -7.55 5.54
CA THR A 395 -18.06 -8.23 6.32
C THR A 395 -19.03 -7.28 6.99
N ASN A 396 -18.68 -6.01 7.14
CA ASN A 396 -19.39 -5.01 7.95
C ASN A 396 -19.70 -5.48 9.39
N ASP A 397 -18.86 -6.37 9.92
CA ASP A 397 -18.99 -6.96 11.26
C ASP A 397 -17.66 -6.74 12.01
N PRO A 398 -17.67 -6.07 13.17
CA PRO A 398 -16.46 -5.81 13.94
C PRO A 398 -15.73 -7.09 14.34
N LEU A 399 -16.45 -8.16 14.64
CA LEU A 399 -15.85 -9.42 15.10
C LEU A 399 -15.30 -10.29 13.97
N ARG A 400 -15.65 -9.96 12.71
CA ARG A 400 -15.22 -10.64 11.49
C ARG A 400 -14.39 -9.73 10.57
N GLY A 401 -13.91 -8.62 11.09
CA GLY A 401 -13.26 -7.55 10.33
C GLY A 401 -12.00 -7.96 9.58
N LEU A 402 -11.36 -9.08 9.94
CA LEU A 402 -10.10 -9.55 9.33
C LEU A 402 -10.27 -10.71 8.33
N GLU A 403 -11.49 -11.18 8.06
CA GLU A 403 -11.69 -12.37 7.22
C GLU A 403 -11.24 -12.20 5.75
N HIS A 404 -11.05 -10.98 5.28
CA HIS A 404 -10.61 -10.70 3.91
C HIS A 404 -9.08 -10.62 3.73
N ILE A 405 -8.29 -10.64 4.83
CA ILE A 405 -6.83 -10.49 4.76
C ILE A 405 -6.06 -11.81 4.74
N GLY A 406 -6.75 -12.95 4.60
CA GLY A 406 -6.13 -14.28 4.61
C GLY A 406 -5.02 -14.46 3.56
N PHE A 407 -5.08 -13.75 2.44
CA PHE A 407 -4.03 -13.77 1.41
C PHE A 407 -2.87 -12.82 1.68
N THR A 408 -3.08 -11.76 2.47
CA THR A 408 -2.06 -10.71 2.65
C THR A 408 -1.29 -10.84 3.96
N VAL A 409 -1.97 -11.13 5.08
CA VAL A 409 -1.37 -11.16 6.40
C VAL A 409 -0.24 -12.20 6.57
N PRO A 410 -0.28 -13.39 5.92
CA PRO A 410 0.81 -14.35 6.07
C PRO A 410 2.17 -13.79 5.66
N PHE A 411 2.21 -13.00 4.58
CA PHE A 411 3.44 -12.38 4.08
C PHE A 411 3.91 -11.17 4.91
N ASN A 412 3.08 -10.62 5.79
CA ASN A 412 3.53 -9.68 6.82
C ASN A 412 4.26 -10.43 7.93
N ILE A 413 3.59 -11.42 8.49
CA ILE A 413 4.08 -12.19 9.65
C ILE A 413 5.26 -13.09 9.25
N GLY A 414 5.26 -13.65 8.05
CA GLY A 414 6.35 -14.43 7.47
C GLY A 414 7.52 -13.59 6.98
N GLU A 415 7.35 -12.25 6.91
CA GLU A 415 8.38 -11.25 6.53
C GLU A 415 8.73 -11.21 5.03
N GLN A 416 8.06 -11.99 4.17
CA GLN A 416 8.30 -12.00 2.73
C GLN A 416 7.91 -10.67 2.08
N PRO A 417 8.61 -10.23 1.03
CA PRO A 417 8.13 -9.15 0.16
C PRO A 417 6.92 -9.63 -0.63
N ALA A 418 5.95 -8.74 -0.83
CA ALA A 418 4.78 -9.02 -1.66
C ALA A 418 4.27 -7.74 -2.33
N ILE A 419 3.92 -7.83 -3.60
CA ILE A 419 3.44 -6.71 -4.41
C ILE A 419 2.03 -7.00 -4.93
N SER A 420 1.20 -5.97 -5.01
CA SER A 420 -0.06 -5.97 -5.74
C SER A 420 0.12 -5.28 -7.08
N VAL A 421 -0.35 -5.90 -8.15
CA VAL A 421 -0.43 -5.31 -9.50
C VAL A 421 -1.80 -5.59 -10.08
N ASN A 422 -2.36 -4.69 -10.89
CA ASN A 422 -3.65 -4.91 -11.54
C ASN A 422 -3.58 -6.09 -12.51
N CYS A 423 -4.51 -7.04 -12.45
CA CYS A 423 -4.58 -8.19 -13.37
C CYS A 423 -5.92 -8.27 -14.13
N GLY A 424 -6.82 -7.33 -13.91
CA GLY A 424 -8.11 -7.34 -14.59
C GLY A 424 -9.10 -6.37 -13.95
N TYR A 425 -10.34 -6.51 -14.39
CA TYR A 425 -11.45 -5.68 -13.91
C TYR A 425 -12.70 -6.53 -13.73
N MET A 426 -13.54 -6.12 -12.82
CA MET A 426 -14.86 -6.69 -12.58
C MET A 426 -15.91 -5.57 -12.53
N ASP A 427 -17.18 -5.92 -12.72
CA ASP A 427 -18.26 -4.95 -12.56
C ASP A 427 -18.41 -4.53 -11.10
N SER A 428 -18.68 -3.24 -10.88
CA SER A 428 -18.93 -2.74 -9.53
C SER A 428 -20.30 -3.19 -9.02
N PRO A 429 -20.38 -3.88 -7.87
CA PRO A 429 -21.66 -4.25 -7.29
C PRO A 429 -22.49 -3.00 -6.97
N GLY A 430 -23.70 -2.88 -7.55
CA GLY A 430 -24.62 -1.78 -7.29
C GLY A 430 -24.40 -0.50 -8.11
N THR A 431 -23.39 -0.43 -8.97
CA THR A 431 -23.12 0.72 -9.85
C THR A 431 -22.96 0.24 -11.30
N PRO A 432 -24.07 0.12 -12.06
CA PRO A 432 -24.05 -0.37 -13.43
C PRO A 432 -23.06 0.42 -14.32
N GLY A 433 -22.22 -0.29 -15.06
CA GLY A 433 -21.24 0.31 -15.97
C GLY A 433 -19.93 0.78 -15.31
N ALA A 434 -19.85 0.84 -13.99
CA ALA A 434 -18.59 1.07 -13.29
C ALA A 434 -17.78 -0.23 -13.22
N ALA A 435 -16.48 -0.12 -13.44
CA ALA A 435 -15.54 -1.23 -13.35
C ALA A 435 -14.59 -1.03 -12.18
N LEU A 436 -14.34 -2.08 -11.42
CA LEU A 436 -13.40 -2.12 -10.30
C LEU A 436 -12.18 -2.94 -10.67
N PRO A 437 -10.97 -2.48 -10.35
CA PRO A 437 -9.75 -3.24 -10.58
C PRO A 437 -9.66 -4.51 -9.72
N ILE A 438 -8.95 -5.51 -10.23
CA ILE A 438 -8.59 -6.75 -9.52
C ILE A 438 -7.08 -6.79 -9.37
N GLY A 439 -6.59 -6.99 -8.14
CA GLY A 439 -5.16 -7.11 -7.85
C GLY A 439 -4.66 -8.55 -7.84
N LEU A 440 -3.58 -8.81 -8.59
CA LEU A 440 -2.73 -9.98 -8.43
C LEU A 440 -1.69 -9.69 -7.37
N GLN A 441 -1.56 -10.56 -6.38
CA GLN A 441 -0.43 -10.55 -5.45
C GLN A 441 0.69 -11.44 -6.00
N ILE A 442 1.91 -10.94 -5.99
CA ILE A 442 3.14 -11.71 -6.23
C ILE A 442 3.99 -11.61 -4.98
N ALA A 443 4.23 -12.75 -4.31
CA ALA A 443 5.07 -12.84 -3.13
C ALA A 443 6.33 -13.62 -3.44
N GLY A 444 7.49 -13.15 -2.94
CA GLY A 444 8.80 -13.79 -3.12
C GLY A 444 9.33 -14.40 -1.83
N GLN A 445 10.51 -15.00 -1.91
CA GLN A 445 11.25 -15.45 -0.75
C GLN A 445 11.65 -14.27 0.15
N ARG A 446 11.89 -14.51 1.44
CA ARG A 446 12.34 -13.45 2.35
C ARG A 446 13.57 -12.76 1.76
N PHE A 447 13.55 -11.43 1.77
CA PHE A 447 14.63 -10.54 1.31
C PHE A 447 14.81 -10.44 -0.21
N ASP A 448 13.96 -11.13 -1.01
CA ASP A 448 13.97 -11.04 -2.48
C ASP A 448 13.05 -9.91 -2.99
N ASP A 449 13.22 -8.71 -2.44
CA ASP A 449 12.45 -7.52 -2.80
C ASP A 449 12.61 -7.15 -4.28
N LEU A 450 13.84 -7.25 -4.79
CA LEU A 450 14.13 -6.96 -6.20
C LEU A 450 13.50 -8.01 -7.13
N GLY A 451 13.58 -9.29 -6.79
CA GLY A 451 12.96 -10.35 -7.58
C GLY A 451 11.45 -10.20 -7.70
N VAL A 452 10.78 -9.79 -6.60
CA VAL A 452 9.33 -9.50 -6.61
C VAL A 452 9.01 -8.32 -7.54
N LEU A 453 9.80 -7.24 -7.54
CA LEU A 453 9.63 -6.13 -8.48
C LEU A 453 9.88 -6.56 -9.92
N GLN A 454 10.90 -7.38 -10.18
CA GLN A 454 11.20 -7.90 -11.51
C GLN A 454 10.08 -8.80 -12.05
N MET A 455 9.51 -9.69 -11.20
CA MET A 455 8.35 -10.51 -11.55
C MET A 455 7.11 -9.65 -11.84
N ALA A 456 6.87 -8.62 -11.02
CA ALA A 456 5.78 -7.69 -11.24
C ALA A 456 5.95 -6.90 -12.54
N ARG A 457 7.18 -6.48 -12.87
CA ARG A 457 7.47 -5.81 -14.15
C ARG A 457 7.26 -6.72 -15.35
N ALA A 458 7.68 -7.98 -15.25
CA ALA A 458 7.42 -8.97 -16.29
C ALA A 458 5.91 -9.15 -16.50
N PHE A 459 5.13 -9.29 -15.43
CA PHE A 459 3.67 -9.37 -15.52
C PHE A 459 3.04 -8.11 -16.10
N GLU A 460 3.51 -6.93 -15.71
CA GLU A 460 3.04 -5.64 -16.23
C GLU A 460 3.21 -5.54 -17.76
N GLN A 461 4.26 -6.13 -18.31
CA GLN A 461 4.49 -6.22 -19.75
C GLN A 461 3.60 -7.28 -20.44
N LEU A 462 3.27 -8.36 -19.74
CA LEU A 462 2.47 -9.48 -20.28
C LEU A 462 0.97 -9.22 -20.27
N ARG A 463 0.46 -8.53 -19.25
CA ARG A 463 -0.99 -8.33 -19.03
C ARG A 463 -1.68 -7.47 -20.11
N GLY A 464 -0.90 -6.83 -21.01
CA GLY A 464 -1.42 -5.95 -22.04
C GLY A 464 -1.89 -4.58 -21.51
N PRO A 465 -2.51 -3.76 -22.39
CA PRO A 465 -2.94 -2.42 -22.05
C PRO A 465 -4.06 -2.44 -20.99
N GLN A 466 -3.99 -1.48 -20.08
CA GLN A 466 -4.96 -1.29 -19.02
C GLN A 466 -6.05 -0.30 -19.45
N ARG A 467 -7.18 -0.29 -18.73
CA ARG A 467 -8.20 0.77 -18.90
C ARG A 467 -7.59 2.13 -18.58
N ALA A 468 -8.12 3.18 -19.18
CA ALA A 468 -7.79 4.55 -18.81
C ALA A 468 -8.07 4.78 -17.32
N TRP A 469 -7.24 5.60 -16.69
CA TRP A 469 -7.44 6.00 -15.30
C TRP A 469 -8.80 6.71 -15.13
N PRO A 470 -9.39 6.66 -13.93
CA PRO A 470 -10.67 7.30 -13.67
C PRO A 470 -10.66 8.79 -14.04
N ALA A 471 -11.74 9.25 -14.63
CA ALA A 471 -11.99 10.68 -14.84
C ALA A 471 -12.74 11.27 -13.64
N VAL A 472 -12.51 12.55 -13.35
CA VAL A 472 -13.26 13.27 -12.32
C VAL A 472 -14.76 13.12 -12.60
N PRO A 473 -15.59 12.72 -11.62
CA PRO A 473 -17.03 12.63 -11.81
C PRO A 473 -17.58 13.95 -12.38
N GLY A 474 -18.27 13.88 -13.53
CA GLY A 474 -18.83 15.06 -14.16
C GLY A 474 -19.80 15.77 -13.22
N LYS A 475 -19.89 17.09 -13.31
CA LYS A 475 -21.08 17.78 -12.82
C LYS A 475 -22.22 17.28 -13.71
N ALA A 476 -23.13 16.48 -13.11
CA ALA A 476 -24.35 16.06 -13.75
C ALA A 476 -25.17 17.26 -14.23
#